data_521af3567c47dc904185ca197649c77f
#
_entry.id   521af3567c47dc904185ca197649c77f
#
_cell.length_a   1.000
_cell.length_b   1.000
_cell.length_c   1.000
_cell.angle_alpha   90.00
_cell.angle_beta   90.00
_cell.angle_gamma   90.00
#
_symmetry.space_group_name_H-M   'P 1'
#
loop_
_entity.id
_entity.type
_entity.pdbx_description
1 polymer ?
#
loop_
_entity_poly.entity_id
_entity_poly.type
_entity_poly.pdbx_seq_one_letter_code
_entity_poly.pdbx_strand_id
1 'polypeptide(L)'
;ENWVVHLIKRSGRYLLLYGALLVVLVVCFARLPSSFLPVEDQGYIITDIQLPPGASQNRTINVVEQIEAHNASEPGVGNTTMILGFSFSGSGQNAALAFTTLKDWSERGAEDSASAIADRANGAFSELKDAVAFAILPPPVSGLGTSSGFEFRLQDRGGVGYDTLMQARSELLALAEKSPVLANVREEALAESPQVQLEVDRKRANALGISFADIGAVLSTAVGSAYINDFPNQGRMQRVVVQAEGDQRSQVEDLLKMHVRNDLGKMVPLSAFVEARWIQGPSQLTRYNGYPAISISGESAAGHSTGEAMAEMERLVSQLPTGLGLEWTGLSLQERVSGAQAPI
;
A
#
# COMPACT_ATOMS: atom_id res chain seq x y z
N GLU A 1 44.82 -18.03 -44.85
CA GLU A 1 45.74 -19.14 -44.37
C GLU A 1 46.82 -18.63 -43.42
N ASN A 2 47.48 -17.51 -43.68
CA ASN A 2 48.61 -16.98 -42.87
C ASN A 2 48.21 -16.68 -41.37
N TRP A 3 46.98 -16.22 -41.13
CA TRP A 3 46.46 -15.96 -39.78
C TRP A 3 46.33 -17.21 -38.95
N VAL A 4 45.82 -18.31 -39.53
CA VAL A 4 45.61 -19.61 -38.86
C VAL A 4 46.94 -20.19 -38.47
N VAL A 5 47.96 -20.16 -39.37
CA VAL A 5 49.33 -20.66 -39.10
C VAL A 5 49.99 -19.85 -37.99
N HIS A 6 49.78 -18.54 -37.95
CA HIS A 6 50.28 -17.67 -36.88
C HIS A 6 49.67 -17.96 -35.53
N LEU A 7 48.33 -18.19 -35.49
CA LEU A 7 47.60 -18.58 -34.30
C LEU A 7 48.09 -19.92 -33.73
N ILE A 8 48.26 -20.91 -34.59
CA ILE A 8 48.75 -22.26 -34.19
C ILE A 8 50.18 -22.19 -33.66
N LYS A 9 51.08 -21.48 -34.32
CA LYS A 9 52.48 -21.32 -33.87
C LYS A 9 52.63 -20.57 -32.53
N ARG A 10 51.65 -19.77 -32.13
CA ARG A 10 51.65 -19.03 -30.86
C ARG A 10 50.47 -19.41 -29.96
N SER A 11 49.97 -20.64 -30.08
CA SER A 11 48.78 -21.13 -29.38
C SER A 11 48.80 -20.89 -27.87
N GLY A 12 49.97 -21.08 -27.22
CA GLY A 12 50.09 -20.82 -25.78
C GLY A 12 49.81 -19.34 -25.36
N ARG A 13 50.25 -18.38 -26.20
CA ARG A 13 49.94 -16.94 -25.93
C ARG A 13 48.46 -16.61 -26.11
N TYR A 14 47.85 -17.15 -27.17
CA TYR A 14 46.42 -16.93 -27.40
C TYR A 14 45.55 -17.67 -26.41
N LEU A 15 45.99 -18.79 -25.89
CA LEU A 15 45.31 -19.53 -24.78
C LEU A 15 45.37 -18.73 -23.47
N LEU A 16 46.50 -18.12 -23.17
CA LEU A 16 46.64 -17.21 -22.01
C LEU A 16 45.76 -15.98 -22.15
N LEU A 17 45.72 -15.37 -23.34
CA LEU A 17 44.88 -14.23 -23.62
C LEU A 17 43.37 -14.59 -23.51
N TYR A 18 42.99 -15.77 -24.01
CA TYR A 18 41.64 -16.29 -23.88
C TYR A 18 41.28 -16.58 -22.42
N GLY A 19 42.21 -17.19 -21.66
CA GLY A 19 42.02 -17.41 -20.22
C GLY A 19 41.87 -16.08 -19.45
N ALA A 20 42.67 -15.06 -19.78
CA ALA A 20 42.53 -13.72 -19.18
C ALA A 20 41.18 -13.09 -19.52
N LEU A 21 40.73 -13.23 -20.78
CA LEU A 21 39.37 -12.76 -21.19
C LEU A 21 38.26 -13.47 -20.45
N LEU A 22 38.35 -14.77 -20.22
CA LEU A 22 37.38 -15.54 -19.42
C LEU A 22 37.35 -15.07 -17.97
N VAL A 23 38.52 -14.81 -17.37
CA VAL A 23 38.59 -14.25 -16.01
C VAL A 23 37.92 -12.90 -15.95
N VAL A 24 38.22 -12.00 -16.90
CA VAL A 24 37.57 -10.68 -16.98
C VAL A 24 36.07 -10.85 -17.15
N LEU A 25 35.60 -11.75 -18.01
CA LEU A 25 34.18 -12.04 -18.21
C LEU A 25 33.50 -12.47 -16.91
N VAL A 26 34.11 -13.42 -16.19
CA VAL A 26 33.58 -13.91 -14.90
C VAL A 26 33.54 -12.78 -13.88
N VAL A 27 34.59 -11.98 -13.78
CA VAL A 27 34.63 -10.83 -12.86
C VAL A 27 33.57 -9.78 -13.23
N CYS A 28 33.42 -9.47 -14.51
CA CYS A 28 32.36 -8.56 -14.97
C CYS A 28 30.98 -9.12 -14.66
N PHE A 29 30.73 -10.41 -14.92
CA PHE A 29 29.45 -11.04 -14.65
C PHE A 29 29.15 -11.07 -13.14
N ALA A 30 30.15 -11.36 -12.30
CA ALA A 30 29.99 -11.35 -10.85
C ALA A 30 29.74 -9.95 -10.24
N ARG A 31 30.05 -8.90 -11.00
CA ARG A 31 29.83 -7.51 -10.59
C ARG A 31 28.58 -6.88 -11.23
N LEU A 32 27.87 -7.58 -12.08
CA LEU A 32 26.61 -7.09 -12.61
C LEU A 32 25.58 -7.00 -11.48
N PRO A 33 24.96 -5.82 -11.30
CA PRO A 33 23.89 -5.67 -10.32
C PRO A 33 22.72 -6.56 -10.71
N SER A 34 22.18 -7.31 -9.74
CA SER A 34 20.99 -8.12 -9.96
C SER A 34 19.76 -7.22 -9.95
N SER A 35 18.97 -7.26 -11.02
CA SER A 35 17.65 -6.64 -11.12
C SER A 35 16.80 -7.51 -12.04
N PHE A 36 15.51 -7.67 -11.70
CA PHE A 36 14.62 -8.52 -12.47
C PHE A 36 14.20 -7.85 -13.79
N LEU A 37 13.71 -6.62 -13.70
CA LEU A 37 13.29 -5.82 -14.84
C LEU A 37 13.67 -4.36 -14.61
N PRO A 38 14.14 -3.64 -15.64
CA PRO A 38 14.37 -2.21 -15.53
C PRO A 38 13.04 -1.47 -15.35
N VAL A 39 13.10 -0.34 -14.66
CA VAL A 39 11.96 0.59 -14.57
C VAL A 39 11.77 1.23 -15.95
N GLU A 40 10.56 1.14 -16.48
CA GLU A 40 10.21 1.66 -17.80
C GLU A 40 9.21 2.82 -17.69
N ASP A 41 9.32 3.78 -18.59
CA ASP A 41 8.30 4.82 -18.76
C ASP A 41 7.10 4.25 -19.51
N GLN A 42 6.05 3.89 -18.76
CA GLN A 42 4.81 3.31 -19.29
C GLN A 42 3.79 4.36 -19.74
N GLY A 43 4.16 5.65 -19.74
CA GLY A 43 3.28 6.73 -20.15
C GLY A 43 2.24 7.13 -19.11
N TYR A 44 2.36 6.68 -17.87
CA TYR A 44 1.54 7.12 -16.74
C TYR A 44 2.27 6.98 -15.41
N ILE A 45 1.82 7.74 -14.42
CA ILE A 45 2.23 7.65 -13.01
C ILE A 45 1.01 7.45 -12.13
N ILE A 46 1.22 6.86 -10.96
CA ILE A 46 0.17 6.65 -9.97
C ILE A 46 0.52 7.49 -8.74
N THR A 47 -0.44 8.22 -8.19
CA THR A 47 -0.25 8.95 -6.93
C THR A 47 -1.15 8.36 -5.86
N ASP A 48 -0.56 7.83 -4.80
CA ASP A 48 -1.27 7.40 -3.58
C ASP A 48 -1.40 8.58 -2.64
N ILE A 49 -2.61 8.82 -2.14
CA ILE A 49 -2.97 10.01 -1.36
C ILE A 49 -3.64 9.58 -0.07
N GLN A 50 -3.06 9.96 1.05
CA GLN A 50 -3.56 9.62 2.38
C GLN A 50 -3.64 10.87 3.26
N LEU A 51 -4.80 11.11 3.82
CA LEU A 51 -5.02 12.14 4.83
C LEU A 51 -4.99 11.52 6.24
N PRO A 52 -4.83 12.34 7.29
CA PRO A 52 -4.91 11.86 8.65
C PRO A 52 -6.21 11.10 8.93
N PRO A 53 -6.17 10.10 9.81
CA PRO A 53 -7.35 9.36 10.24
C PRO A 53 -8.49 10.28 10.69
N GLY A 54 -9.71 9.97 10.25
CA GLY A 54 -10.89 10.79 10.56
C GLY A 54 -11.07 12.01 9.67
N ALA A 55 -10.19 12.24 8.68
CA ALA A 55 -10.43 13.29 7.69
C ALA A 55 -11.71 13.00 6.89
N SER A 56 -12.53 14.02 6.72
CA SER A 56 -13.76 13.93 5.93
C SER A 56 -13.47 13.88 4.43
N GLN A 57 -14.41 13.34 3.66
CA GLN A 57 -14.29 13.30 2.20
C GLN A 57 -14.07 14.69 1.59
N ASN A 58 -14.68 15.76 2.17
CA ASN A 58 -14.48 17.13 1.67
C ASN A 58 -13.01 17.59 1.85
N ARG A 59 -12.34 17.21 2.94
CA ARG A 59 -10.91 17.49 3.10
C ARG A 59 -10.08 16.74 2.06
N THR A 60 -10.44 15.49 1.79
CA THR A 60 -9.78 14.70 0.75
C THR A 60 -9.96 15.33 -0.63
N ILE A 61 -11.16 15.82 -0.97
CA ILE A 61 -11.42 16.55 -2.21
C ILE A 61 -10.53 17.77 -2.33
N ASN A 62 -10.41 18.59 -1.29
CA ASN A 62 -9.57 19.80 -1.32
C ASN A 62 -8.08 19.48 -1.57
N VAL A 63 -7.56 18.37 -1.07
CA VAL A 63 -6.20 17.92 -1.34
C VAL A 63 -6.08 17.40 -2.78
N VAL A 64 -7.05 16.61 -3.21
CA VAL A 64 -7.10 16.08 -4.58
C VAL A 64 -7.12 17.21 -5.61
N GLU A 65 -7.89 18.30 -5.39
CA GLU A 65 -7.90 19.47 -6.24
C GLU A 65 -6.53 20.18 -6.32
N GLN A 66 -5.77 20.23 -5.22
CA GLN A 66 -4.41 20.78 -5.23
C GLN A 66 -3.46 19.92 -6.07
N ILE A 67 -3.54 18.60 -5.93
CA ILE A 67 -2.75 17.65 -6.72
C ILE A 67 -3.13 17.73 -8.20
N GLU A 68 -4.42 17.80 -8.52
CA GLU A 68 -4.91 17.95 -9.89
C GLU A 68 -4.40 19.25 -10.53
N ALA A 69 -4.44 20.36 -9.79
CA ALA A 69 -3.92 21.65 -10.25
C ALA A 69 -2.41 21.62 -10.52
N HIS A 70 -1.64 20.93 -9.66
CA HIS A 70 -0.20 20.71 -9.89
C HIS A 70 0.01 19.89 -11.17
N ASN A 71 -0.65 18.74 -11.28
CA ASN A 71 -0.50 17.86 -12.44
C ASN A 71 -0.90 18.54 -13.74
N ALA A 72 -1.96 19.35 -13.72
CA ALA A 72 -2.39 20.14 -14.90
C ALA A 72 -1.36 21.20 -15.33
N SER A 73 -0.51 21.66 -14.41
CA SER A 73 0.56 22.62 -14.71
C SER A 73 1.83 21.97 -15.30
N GLU A 74 1.97 20.67 -15.19
CA GLU A 74 3.15 19.92 -15.68
C GLU A 74 3.08 19.72 -17.21
N PRO A 75 4.11 20.15 -17.97
CA PRO A 75 4.08 20.12 -19.44
C PRO A 75 3.91 18.72 -20.05
N GLY A 76 4.49 17.70 -19.41
CA GLY A 76 4.44 16.30 -19.83
C GLY A 76 3.15 15.57 -19.48
N VAL A 77 2.25 16.16 -18.71
CA VAL A 77 0.99 15.54 -18.28
C VAL A 77 -0.10 15.73 -19.35
N GLY A 78 -0.82 14.67 -19.64
CA GLY A 78 -1.96 14.66 -20.54
C GLY A 78 -3.29 14.80 -19.80
N ASN A 79 -3.56 13.89 -18.88
CA ASN A 79 -4.79 13.85 -18.09
C ASN A 79 -4.57 13.20 -16.73
N THR A 80 -5.36 13.60 -15.73
CA THR A 80 -5.38 12.97 -14.40
C THR A 80 -6.78 12.47 -14.09
N THR A 81 -6.89 11.22 -13.62
CA THR A 81 -8.12 10.60 -13.14
C THR A 81 -8.00 10.33 -11.66
N MET A 82 -8.90 10.87 -10.85
CA MET A 82 -8.92 10.73 -9.40
C MET A 82 -9.97 9.71 -8.96
N ILE A 83 -9.59 8.84 -8.03
CA ILE A 83 -10.48 7.86 -7.39
C ILE A 83 -10.49 8.17 -5.89
N LEU A 84 -11.63 8.62 -5.39
CA LEU A 84 -11.83 8.93 -3.97
C LEU A 84 -12.28 7.69 -3.20
N GLY A 85 -11.85 7.59 -1.95
CA GLY A 85 -12.26 6.53 -1.04
C GLY A 85 -11.44 5.24 -1.15
N PHE A 86 -10.42 5.21 -1.99
CA PHE A 86 -9.56 4.06 -2.21
C PHE A 86 -8.10 4.48 -2.42
N SER A 87 -7.17 3.71 -1.84
CA SER A 87 -5.72 3.77 -2.11
C SER A 87 -5.14 2.36 -2.04
N PHE A 88 -3.87 2.19 -2.38
CA PHE A 88 -3.18 0.90 -2.20
C PHE A 88 -3.07 0.50 -0.72
N SER A 89 -3.07 1.48 0.17
CA SER A 89 -3.01 1.27 1.62
C SER A 89 -4.35 0.83 2.23
N GLY A 90 -5.47 1.01 1.51
CA GLY A 90 -6.80 0.61 1.98
C GLY A 90 -7.91 1.53 1.47
N SER A 91 -9.12 1.29 1.98
CA SER A 91 -10.32 2.06 1.65
C SER A 91 -10.76 2.92 2.81
N GLY A 92 -11.06 4.19 2.55
CA GLY A 92 -11.53 5.13 3.57
C GLY A 92 -11.77 6.52 2.99
N GLN A 93 -12.58 7.34 3.67
CA GLN A 93 -12.87 8.71 3.24
C GLN A 93 -11.61 9.60 3.16
N ASN A 94 -10.57 9.23 3.89
CA ASN A 94 -9.27 9.89 3.98
C ASN A 94 -8.25 9.34 2.96
N ALA A 95 -8.67 8.56 1.98
CA ALA A 95 -7.82 7.96 0.98
C ALA A 95 -8.26 8.34 -0.44
N ALA A 96 -7.30 8.53 -1.34
CA ALA A 96 -7.55 8.70 -2.76
C ALA A 96 -6.38 8.14 -3.58
N LEU A 97 -6.65 7.84 -4.84
CA LEU A 97 -5.67 7.38 -5.81
C LEU A 97 -5.80 8.20 -7.09
N ALA A 98 -4.68 8.65 -7.65
CA ALA A 98 -4.67 9.34 -8.93
C ALA A 98 -3.92 8.51 -9.99
N PHE A 99 -4.51 8.42 -11.17
CA PHE A 99 -3.85 7.92 -12.37
C PHE A 99 -3.58 9.12 -13.30
N THR A 100 -2.32 9.48 -13.45
CA THR A 100 -1.91 10.61 -14.28
C THR A 100 -1.30 10.08 -15.57
N THR A 101 -2.04 10.16 -16.65
CA THR A 101 -1.57 9.79 -17.99
C THR A 101 -0.69 10.90 -18.55
N LEU A 102 0.46 10.52 -19.05
CA LEU A 102 1.43 11.43 -19.67
C LEU A 102 1.15 11.59 -21.18
N LYS A 103 1.67 12.65 -21.78
CA LYS A 103 1.65 12.84 -23.22
C LYS A 103 2.44 11.73 -23.91
N ASP A 104 2.28 11.59 -25.23
CA ASP A 104 3.05 10.63 -26.01
C ASP A 104 4.57 10.88 -25.88
N TRP A 105 5.36 9.82 -25.92
CA TRP A 105 6.82 9.91 -25.78
C TRP A 105 7.46 10.83 -26.85
N SER A 106 6.85 10.94 -28.03
CA SER A 106 7.31 11.86 -29.09
C SER A 106 7.09 13.34 -28.76
N GLU A 107 6.22 13.64 -27.79
CA GLU A 107 5.90 15.00 -27.35
C GLU A 107 6.61 15.38 -26.05
N ARG A 108 7.40 14.46 -25.48
CA ARG A 108 8.11 14.65 -24.19
C ARG A 108 9.62 14.56 -24.37
N GLY A 109 10.36 15.48 -23.77
CA GLY A 109 11.82 15.39 -23.64
C GLY A 109 12.25 14.48 -22.47
N ALA A 110 13.55 14.31 -22.30
CA ALA A 110 14.11 13.53 -21.19
C ALA A 110 13.74 14.12 -19.83
N GLU A 111 13.58 15.44 -19.75
CA GLU A 111 13.14 16.20 -18.58
C GLU A 111 11.68 15.96 -18.22
N ASP A 112 10.88 15.43 -19.16
CA ASP A 112 9.48 15.07 -18.97
C ASP A 112 9.25 13.55 -19.03
N SER A 113 10.28 12.77 -18.72
CA SER A 113 10.14 11.33 -18.49
C SER A 113 9.24 11.05 -17.28
N ALA A 114 8.60 9.89 -17.24
CA ALA A 114 7.71 9.51 -16.13
C ALA A 114 8.42 9.63 -14.76
N SER A 115 9.69 9.24 -14.66
CA SER A 115 10.48 9.38 -13.44
C SER A 115 10.71 10.84 -13.07
N ALA A 116 11.10 11.69 -14.02
CA ALA A 116 11.35 13.10 -13.77
C ALA A 116 10.08 13.83 -13.32
N ILE A 117 8.92 13.51 -13.93
CA ILE A 117 7.62 14.06 -13.51
C ILE A 117 7.25 13.57 -12.11
N ALA A 118 7.45 12.28 -11.82
CA ALA A 118 7.18 11.72 -10.49
C ALA A 118 8.05 12.37 -9.41
N ASP A 119 9.33 12.62 -9.70
CA ASP A 119 10.25 13.28 -8.76
C ASP A 119 9.83 14.73 -8.48
N ARG A 120 9.44 15.50 -9.50
CA ARG A 120 8.92 16.86 -9.33
C ARG A 120 7.60 16.87 -8.55
N ALA A 121 6.70 15.93 -8.87
CA ALA A 121 5.44 15.75 -8.15
C ALA A 121 5.69 15.44 -6.66
N ASN A 122 6.60 14.51 -6.35
CA ASN A 122 6.97 14.18 -4.97
C ASN A 122 7.56 15.38 -4.23
N GLY A 123 8.38 16.18 -4.89
CA GLY A 123 8.87 17.45 -4.35
C GLY A 123 7.73 18.40 -3.97
N ALA A 124 6.76 18.62 -4.87
CA ALA A 124 5.62 19.48 -4.63
C ALA A 124 4.66 18.89 -3.56
N PHE A 125 4.43 17.58 -3.59
CA PHE A 125 3.52 16.93 -2.63
C PHE A 125 4.10 16.87 -1.21
N SER A 126 5.40 16.95 -1.04
CA SER A 126 6.03 17.06 0.29
C SER A 126 5.64 18.34 1.04
N GLU A 127 5.15 19.37 0.34
CA GLU A 127 4.68 20.63 0.92
C GLU A 127 3.21 20.58 1.37
N LEU A 128 2.47 19.53 1.03
CA LEU A 128 1.07 19.35 1.43
C LEU A 128 0.99 19.18 2.96
N LYS A 129 0.22 20.06 3.60
CA LYS A 129 0.09 20.06 5.07
C LYS A 129 -0.95 19.07 5.59
N ASP A 130 -1.95 18.78 4.77
CA ASP A 130 -3.13 18.00 5.15
C ASP A 130 -3.09 16.55 4.68
N ALA A 131 -2.08 16.16 3.91
CA ALA A 131 -1.97 14.82 3.35
C ALA A 131 -0.52 14.40 3.16
N VAL A 132 -0.33 13.10 3.11
CA VAL A 132 0.87 12.47 2.57
C VAL A 132 0.51 11.94 1.19
N ALA A 133 1.24 12.35 0.16
CA ALA A 133 1.02 11.89 -1.20
C ALA A 133 2.35 11.48 -1.85
N PHE A 134 2.31 10.35 -2.56
CA PHE A 134 3.47 9.80 -3.25
C PHE A 134 3.13 9.48 -4.70
N ALA A 135 3.85 10.11 -5.62
CA ALA A 135 3.85 9.74 -7.03
C ALA A 135 4.83 8.58 -7.24
N ILE A 136 4.35 7.48 -7.76
CA ILE A 136 5.11 6.25 -8.00
C ILE A 136 4.98 5.81 -9.45
N LEU A 137 6.02 5.17 -9.95
CA LEU A 137 5.99 4.52 -11.25
C LEU A 137 5.25 3.17 -11.15
N PRO A 138 4.41 2.84 -12.12
CA PRO A 138 3.75 1.54 -12.16
C PRO A 138 4.78 0.41 -12.28
N PRO A 139 4.46 -0.79 -11.76
CA PRO A 139 5.34 -1.95 -11.92
C PRO A 139 5.49 -2.32 -13.41
N PRO A 140 6.68 -2.77 -13.86
CA PRO A 140 6.91 -3.13 -15.26
C PRO A 140 5.98 -4.25 -15.76
N VAL A 141 5.43 -5.06 -14.87
CA VAL A 141 4.43 -6.10 -15.20
C VAL A 141 3.17 -5.86 -14.39
N SER A 142 2.08 -5.57 -15.08
CA SER A 142 0.77 -5.36 -14.45
C SER A 142 0.33 -6.59 -13.64
N GLY A 143 -0.11 -6.35 -12.41
CA GLY A 143 -0.56 -7.40 -11.49
C GLY A 143 0.52 -8.04 -10.62
N LEU A 144 1.78 -7.68 -10.78
CA LEU A 144 2.88 -8.14 -9.95
C LEU A 144 3.38 -7.07 -8.97
N GLY A 145 2.51 -6.48 -8.18
CA GLY A 145 2.83 -5.46 -7.18
C GLY A 145 2.14 -4.12 -7.45
N THR A 146 2.42 -3.13 -6.60
CA THR A 146 1.83 -1.80 -6.64
C THR A 146 2.78 -0.74 -7.19
N SER A 147 4.09 -0.98 -7.12
CA SER A 147 5.13 -0.06 -7.57
C SER A 147 6.32 -0.80 -8.19
N SER A 148 7.23 -0.05 -8.79
CA SER A 148 8.45 -0.56 -9.45
C SER A 148 9.57 -0.98 -8.49
N GLY A 149 9.43 -0.76 -7.19
CA GLY A 149 10.42 -1.12 -6.17
C GLY A 149 10.26 -2.54 -5.63
N PHE A 150 10.70 -2.74 -4.38
CA PHE A 150 10.49 -3.99 -3.67
C PHE A 150 9.24 -3.96 -2.79
N GLU A 151 8.62 -5.14 -2.60
CA GLU A 151 7.46 -5.33 -1.74
C GLU A 151 7.56 -6.66 -0.99
N PHE A 152 7.27 -6.64 0.31
CA PHE A 152 7.22 -7.82 1.14
C PHE A 152 6.18 -7.72 2.25
N ARG A 153 5.90 -8.84 2.87
CA ARG A 153 5.04 -8.96 4.05
C ARG A 153 5.91 -9.25 5.28
N LEU A 154 5.89 -8.33 6.24
CA LEU A 154 6.40 -8.60 7.58
C LEU A 154 5.32 -9.36 8.34
N GLN A 155 5.61 -10.60 8.73
CA GLN A 155 4.63 -11.54 9.27
C GLN A 155 4.91 -11.89 10.73
N ASP A 156 3.86 -12.00 11.52
CA ASP A 156 3.90 -12.66 12.82
C ASP A 156 3.71 -14.17 12.65
N ARG A 157 4.82 -14.91 12.59
CA ARG A 157 4.85 -16.37 12.47
C ARG A 157 4.90 -17.07 13.82
N GLY A 158 5.33 -16.35 14.86
CA GLY A 158 5.51 -16.88 16.21
C GLY A 158 4.33 -16.64 17.14
N GLY A 159 3.31 -15.87 16.72
CA GLY A 159 2.19 -15.48 17.58
C GLY A 159 2.59 -14.44 18.62
N VAL A 160 3.53 -13.54 18.29
CA VAL A 160 4.04 -12.50 19.19
C VAL A 160 3.00 -11.41 19.49
N GLY A 161 1.96 -11.31 18.65
CA GLY A 161 0.84 -10.39 18.82
C GLY A 161 1.00 -9.06 18.05
N TYR A 162 -0.13 -8.35 17.94
CA TYR A 162 -0.25 -7.12 17.14
C TYR A 162 0.71 -6.02 17.61
N ASP A 163 0.77 -5.75 18.92
CA ASP A 163 1.60 -4.67 19.47
C ASP A 163 3.09 -4.88 19.18
N THR A 164 3.57 -6.13 19.31
CA THR A 164 4.96 -6.49 19.02
C THR A 164 5.23 -6.35 17.51
N LEU A 165 4.29 -6.75 16.66
CA LEU A 165 4.41 -6.59 15.20
C LEU A 165 4.48 -5.11 14.81
N MET A 166 3.68 -4.24 15.44
CA MET A 166 3.70 -2.78 15.22
C MET A 166 5.01 -2.14 15.70
N GLN A 167 5.53 -2.55 16.85
CA GLN A 167 6.82 -2.08 17.34
C GLN A 167 7.95 -2.48 16.39
N ALA A 168 7.98 -3.74 15.98
CA ALA A 168 8.96 -4.24 15.03
C ALA A 168 8.91 -3.55 13.67
N ARG A 169 7.70 -3.25 13.16
CA ARG A 169 7.51 -2.41 11.97
C ARG A 169 8.18 -1.05 12.16
N SER A 170 7.92 -0.37 13.27
CA SER A 170 8.47 0.96 13.53
C SER A 170 9.99 0.94 13.64
N GLU A 171 10.55 -0.09 14.28
CA GLU A 171 11.99 -0.32 14.37
C GLU A 171 12.59 -0.58 12.97
N LEU A 172 11.94 -1.43 12.17
CA LEU A 172 12.39 -1.74 10.81
C LEU A 172 12.43 -0.49 9.92
N LEU A 173 11.38 0.34 9.95
CA LEU A 173 11.34 1.58 9.18
C LEU A 173 12.43 2.56 9.62
N ALA A 174 12.68 2.69 10.94
CA ALA A 174 13.74 3.55 11.46
C ALA A 174 15.17 3.03 11.12
N LEU A 175 15.34 1.71 10.98
CA LEU A 175 16.60 1.12 10.49
C LEU A 175 16.75 1.33 8.98
N ALA A 176 15.67 1.17 8.22
CA ALA A 176 15.68 1.36 6.78
C ALA A 176 15.99 2.82 6.38
N GLU A 177 15.47 3.80 7.12
CA GLU A 177 15.75 5.23 6.89
C GLU A 177 17.25 5.56 7.01
N LYS A 178 18.00 4.82 7.81
CA LYS A 178 19.45 5.01 8.00
C LYS A 178 20.30 4.27 6.96
N SER A 179 19.71 3.42 6.15
CA SER A 179 20.44 2.62 5.18
C SER A 179 20.75 3.43 3.92
N PRO A 180 22.00 3.46 3.46
CA PRO A 180 22.35 4.16 2.22
C PRO A 180 21.87 3.41 0.95
N VAL A 181 21.40 2.18 1.10
CA VAL A 181 20.99 1.28 -0.01
C VAL A 181 19.48 1.40 -0.28
N LEU A 182 18.72 1.89 0.71
CA LEU A 182 17.27 1.91 0.67
C LEU A 182 16.74 3.33 0.48
N ALA A 183 15.63 3.47 -0.23
CA ALA A 183 14.91 4.72 -0.41
C ALA A 183 13.40 4.48 -0.29
N ASN A 184 12.66 5.49 0.16
CA ASN A 184 11.20 5.52 0.18
C ASN A 184 10.55 4.30 0.86
N VAL A 185 11.21 3.70 1.86
CA VAL A 185 10.66 2.54 2.60
C VAL A 185 9.49 2.97 3.46
N ARG A 186 8.33 2.36 3.24
CA ARG A 186 7.10 2.72 3.92
C ARG A 186 6.19 1.51 4.14
N GLU A 187 5.30 1.65 5.11
CA GLU A 187 4.17 0.76 5.26
C GLU A 187 3.08 1.10 4.24
N GLU A 188 2.49 0.08 3.62
CA GLU A 188 1.30 0.21 2.79
C GLU A 188 0.07 -0.18 3.61
N ALA A 189 -0.33 0.70 4.53
CA ALA A 189 -1.54 0.57 5.33
C ALA A 189 -2.05 1.96 5.72
N LEU A 190 -3.36 2.05 5.96
CA LEU A 190 -3.94 3.24 6.56
C LEU A 190 -3.53 3.30 8.04
N ALA A 191 -3.19 4.50 8.50
CA ALA A 191 -2.85 4.73 9.89
C ALA A 191 -4.02 4.34 10.82
N GLU A 192 -3.67 3.97 12.05
CA GLU A 192 -4.67 3.73 13.09
C GLU A 192 -5.56 4.95 13.28
N SER A 193 -6.86 4.70 13.45
CA SER A 193 -7.87 5.75 13.56
C SER A 193 -8.57 5.73 14.92
N PRO A 194 -9.03 6.89 15.41
CA PRO A 194 -9.95 6.93 16.53
C PRO A 194 -11.21 6.16 16.19
N GLN A 195 -11.61 5.22 17.02
CA GLN A 195 -12.79 4.37 16.87
C GLN A 195 -13.65 4.43 18.13
N VAL A 196 -14.95 4.30 17.95
CA VAL A 196 -15.88 4.17 19.07
C VAL A 196 -16.15 2.69 19.32
N GLN A 197 -15.67 2.20 20.45
CA GLN A 197 -15.98 0.86 20.91
C GLN A 197 -17.28 0.89 21.74
N LEU A 198 -18.26 0.09 21.33
CA LEU A 198 -19.51 -0.09 22.04
C LEU A 198 -19.43 -1.36 22.89
N GLU A 199 -19.45 -1.19 24.21
CA GLU A 199 -19.47 -2.31 25.16
C GLU A 199 -20.92 -2.62 25.56
N VAL A 200 -21.38 -3.81 25.23
CA VAL A 200 -22.73 -4.26 25.52
C VAL A 200 -22.75 -5.06 26.81
N ASP A 201 -23.48 -4.56 27.83
CA ASP A 201 -23.79 -5.34 29.02
C ASP A 201 -24.82 -6.43 28.66
N ARG A 202 -24.31 -7.61 28.38
CA ARG A 202 -25.13 -8.76 27.95
C ARG A 202 -26.14 -9.20 29.00
N LYS A 203 -25.85 -9.03 30.30
CA LYS A 203 -26.77 -9.38 31.38
C LYS A 203 -27.96 -8.44 31.41
N ARG A 204 -27.70 -7.13 31.29
CA ARG A 204 -28.75 -6.10 31.20
C ARG A 204 -29.58 -6.27 29.93
N ALA A 205 -28.96 -6.46 28.78
CA ALA A 205 -29.65 -6.66 27.51
C ALA A 205 -30.61 -7.85 27.60
N ASN A 206 -30.17 -9.00 28.10
CA ASN A 206 -31.03 -10.19 28.34
C ASN A 206 -32.15 -9.93 29.33
N ALA A 207 -31.88 -9.21 30.42
CA ALA A 207 -32.93 -8.88 31.40
C ALA A 207 -34.02 -7.95 30.82
N LEU A 208 -33.66 -7.16 29.80
CA LEU A 208 -34.60 -6.30 29.07
C LEU A 208 -35.28 -7.02 27.89
N GLY A 209 -34.98 -8.29 27.66
CA GLY A 209 -35.54 -9.09 26.55
C GLY A 209 -34.96 -8.68 25.18
N ILE A 210 -33.69 -8.25 25.11
CA ILE A 210 -33.04 -7.80 23.88
C ILE A 210 -32.01 -8.82 23.46
N SER A 211 -32.13 -9.28 22.20
CA SER A 211 -31.12 -10.18 21.61
C SER A 211 -29.90 -9.41 21.10
N PHE A 212 -28.74 -10.08 21.13
CA PHE A 212 -27.53 -9.50 20.58
C PHE A 212 -27.63 -9.31 19.04
N ALA A 213 -28.41 -10.14 18.37
CA ALA A 213 -28.69 -10.04 16.93
C ALA A 213 -29.43 -8.74 16.59
N ASP A 214 -30.43 -8.37 17.39
CA ASP A 214 -31.22 -7.15 17.17
C ASP A 214 -30.38 -5.89 17.41
N ILE A 215 -29.47 -5.91 18.40
CA ILE A 215 -28.51 -4.83 18.62
C ILE A 215 -27.63 -4.66 17.38
N GLY A 216 -27.05 -5.77 16.90
CA GLY A 216 -26.22 -5.78 15.70
C GLY A 216 -26.97 -5.29 14.46
N ALA A 217 -28.21 -5.72 14.27
CA ALA A 217 -29.05 -5.32 13.14
C ALA A 217 -29.35 -3.80 13.14
N VAL A 218 -29.70 -3.24 14.32
CA VAL A 218 -29.95 -1.79 14.45
C VAL A 218 -28.69 -0.99 14.14
N LEU A 219 -27.57 -1.33 14.76
CA LEU A 219 -26.30 -0.61 14.57
C LEU A 219 -25.78 -0.73 13.14
N SER A 220 -25.80 -1.94 12.56
CA SER A 220 -25.33 -2.13 11.18
C SER A 220 -26.20 -1.39 10.18
N THR A 221 -27.53 -1.37 10.37
CA THR A 221 -28.45 -0.63 9.49
C THR A 221 -28.29 0.88 9.65
N ALA A 222 -28.28 1.37 10.88
CA ALA A 222 -28.27 2.80 11.15
C ALA A 222 -26.93 3.45 10.78
N VAL A 223 -25.81 2.81 11.13
CA VAL A 223 -24.46 3.37 10.92
C VAL A 223 -23.84 2.87 9.62
N GLY A 224 -23.89 1.55 9.38
CA GLY A 224 -23.26 0.89 8.25
C GLY A 224 -24.06 0.88 6.95
N SER A 225 -25.36 1.17 7.04
CA SER A 225 -26.37 1.01 5.98
C SER A 225 -26.77 -0.45 5.71
N ALA A 226 -28.04 -0.64 5.34
CA ALA A 226 -28.56 -1.91 4.86
C ALA A 226 -29.04 -1.79 3.41
N TYR A 227 -28.46 -2.61 2.54
CA TYR A 227 -28.98 -2.80 1.20
C TYR A 227 -30.26 -3.66 1.27
N ILE A 228 -31.36 -3.14 0.72
CA ILE A 228 -32.66 -3.80 0.76
C ILE A 228 -32.99 -4.49 -0.56
N ASN A 229 -32.88 -3.75 -1.68
CA ASN A 229 -33.25 -4.24 -3.01
C ASN A 229 -32.72 -3.28 -4.10
N ASP A 230 -32.86 -3.71 -5.36
CA ASP A 230 -32.68 -2.87 -6.52
C ASP A 230 -34.03 -2.54 -7.17
N PHE A 231 -34.14 -1.38 -7.80
CA PHE A 231 -35.27 -1.02 -8.63
C PHE A 231 -34.86 -0.38 -9.93
N PRO A 232 -35.60 -0.62 -11.04
CA PRO A 232 -35.31 0.02 -12.31
C PRO A 232 -35.78 1.47 -12.29
N ASN A 233 -34.89 2.41 -12.63
CA ASN A 233 -35.21 3.81 -12.78
C ASN A 233 -34.48 4.39 -14.00
N GLN A 234 -35.24 4.96 -14.95
CA GLN A 234 -34.71 5.59 -16.18
C GLN A 234 -33.67 4.71 -16.93
N GLY A 235 -33.97 3.41 -17.05
CA GLY A 235 -33.12 2.46 -17.77
C GLY A 235 -31.88 1.99 -17.01
N ARG A 236 -31.73 2.35 -15.73
CA ARG A 236 -30.64 1.89 -14.84
C ARG A 236 -31.23 1.21 -13.62
N MET A 237 -30.51 0.19 -13.13
CA MET A 237 -30.81 -0.41 -11.82
C MET A 237 -30.22 0.46 -10.72
N GLN A 238 -31.05 0.91 -9.79
CA GLN A 238 -30.67 1.70 -8.63
C GLN A 238 -30.86 0.90 -7.35
N ARG A 239 -29.93 1.04 -6.41
CA ARG A 239 -29.96 0.37 -5.12
C ARG A 239 -30.85 1.12 -4.14
N VAL A 240 -31.67 0.40 -3.41
CA VAL A 240 -32.38 0.90 -2.22
C VAL A 240 -31.54 0.61 -0.99
N VAL A 241 -31.08 1.66 -0.34
CA VAL A 241 -30.27 1.58 0.88
C VAL A 241 -30.97 2.32 2.02
N VAL A 242 -31.03 1.67 3.18
CA VAL A 242 -31.60 2.26 4.42
C VAL A 242 -30.43 2.58 5.36
N GLN A 243 -30.43 3.81 5.88
CA GLN A 243 -29.42 4.28 6.83
C GLN A 243 -30.04 5.39 7.69
N ALA A 244 -29.50 5.61 8.91
CA ALA A 244 -29.88 6.78 9.70
C ALA A 244 -29.39 8.08 9.02
N GLU A 245 -30.10 9.18 9.22
CA GLU A 245 -29.66 10.49 8.72
C GLU A 245 -28.32 10.91 9.36
N GLY A 246 -27.55 11.73 8.65
CA GLY A 246 -26.19 12.10 9.06
C GLY A 246 -26.12 12.77 10.43
N ASP A 247 -27.07 13.63 10.76
CA ASP A 247 -27.17 14.33 12.04
C ASP A 247 -27.54 13.41 13.21
N GLN A 248 -28.19 12.27 12.92
CA GLN A 248 -28.61 11.28 13.92
C GLN A 248 -27.55 10.18 14.19
N ARG A 249 -26.41 10.21 13.52
CA ARG A 249 -25.33 9.22 13.68
C ARG A 249 -23.91 9.81 13.72
N SER A 250 -23.82 11.13 13.78
CA SER A 250 -22.52 11.82 13.75
C SER A 250 -21.88 11.99 15.13
N GLN A 251 -22.66 11.86 16.20
CA GLN A 251 -22.16 11.93 17.59
C GLN A 251 -22.38 10.60 18.31
N VAL A 252 -21.51 10.30 19.28
CA VAL A 252 -21.63 9.08 20.10
C VAL A 252 -22.94 9.05 20.90
N GLU A 253 -23.34 10.21 21.39
CA GLU A 253 -24.59 10.40 22.14
C GLU A 253 -25.83 10.06 21.29
N ASP A 254 -25.78 10.30 19.99
CA ASP A 254 -26.89 9.99 19.10
C ASP A 254 -26.99 8.49 18.85
N LEU A 255 -25.87 7.79 18.74
CA LEU A 255 -25.86 6.33 18.69
C LEU A 255 -26.49 5.72 19.94
N LEU A 256 -26.20 6.24 21.13
CA LEU A 256 -26.74 5.73 22.39
C LEU A 256 -28.25 6.02 22.56
N LYS A 257 -28.82 6.98 21.83
CA LYS A 257 -30.27 7.26 21.77
C LYS A 257 -31.03 6.31 20.85
N MET A 258 -30.35 5.58 19.96
CA MET A 258 -31.01 4.63 19.09
C MET A 258 -31.73 3.54 19.90
N HIS A 259 -32.85 3.07 19.38
CA HIS A 259 -33.72 2.14 20.09
C HIS A 259 -33.69 0.75 19.43
N VAL A 260 -33.66 -0.26 20.27
CA VAL A 260 -33.83 -1.66 19.88
C VAL A 260 -35.17 -2.19 20.40
N ARG A 261 -35.87 -2.97 19.59
CA ARG A 261 -37.12 -3.59 20.00
C ARG A 261 -36.81 -4.83 20.85
N ASN A 262 -37.48 -4.96 22.00
CA ASN A 262 -37.36 -6.14 22.83
C ASN A 262 -38.42 -7.22 22.44
N ASP A 263 -38.36 -8.38 23.09
CA ASP A 263 -39.28 -9.52 22.90
C ASP A 263 -40.75 -9.19 23.20
N LEU A 264 -41.00 -8.19 24.04
CA LEU A 264 -42.35 -7.67 24.37
C LEU A 264 -42.83 -6.59 23.38
N GLY A 265 -42.04 -6.29 22.32
CA GLY A 265 -42.36 -5.25 21.35
C GLY A 265 -42.08 -3.82 21.80
N LYS A 266 -41.49 -3.59 22.97
CA LYS A 266 -41.16 -2.27 23.49
C LYS A 266 -39.82 -1.79 22.93
N MET A 267 -39.71 -0.49 22.71
CA MET A 267 -38.49 0.16 22.24
C MET A 267 -37.64 0.56 23.44
N VAL A 268 -36.39 0.09 23.49
CA VAL A 268 -35.42 0.33 24.57
C VAL A 268 -34.19 1.05 23.98
N PRO A 269 -33.78 2.19 24.55
CA PRO A 269 -32.60 2.90 24.05
C PRO A 269 -31.31 2.11 24.34
N LEU A 270 -30.33 2.22 23.45
CA LEU A 270 -29.01 1.56 23.61
C LEU A 270 -28.31 1.99 24.90
N SER A 271 -28.46 3.26 25.33
CA SER A 271 -27.91 3.79 26.58
C SER A 271 -28.30 3.00 27.84
N ALA A 272 -29.36 2.20 27.77
CA ALA A 272 -29.79 1.37 28.92
C ALA A 272 -28.85 0.19 29.21
N PHE A 273 -28.09 -0.27 28.22
CA PHE A 273 -27.26 -1.48 28.30
C PHE A 273 -25.96 -1.42 27.46
N VAL A 274 -25.63 -0.26 26.86
CA VAL A 274 -24.40 -0.05 26.05
C VAL A 274 -23.63 1.12 26.62
N GLU A 275 -22.33 0.94 26.78
CA GLU A 275 -21.37 1.99 27.07
C GLU A 275 -20.47 2.22 25.86
N ALA A 276 -20.13 3.46 25.57
CA ALA A 276 -19.27 3.85 24.48
C ALA A 276 -17.97 4.42 24.99
N ARG A 277 -16.84 4.03 24.40
CA ARG A 277 -15.53 4.60 24.69
C ARG A 277 -14.72 4.78 23.43
N TRP A 278 -13.87 5.80 23.43
CA TRP A 278 -12.92 6.02 22.35
C TRP A 278 -11.71 5.09 22.54
N ILE A 279 -11.31 4.46 21.47
CA ILE A 279 -10.08 3.66 21.37
C ILE A 279 -9.30 4.07 20.14
N GLN A 280 -8.01 3.78 20.10
CA GLN A 280 -7.21 3.81 18.89
C GLN A 280 -7.15 2.39 18.33
N GLY A 281 -7.36 2.23 17.04
CA GLY A 281 -7.35 0.90 16.44
C GLY A 281 -7.07 0.92 14.95
N PRO A 282 -6.60 -0.20 14.41
CA PRO A 282 -6.31 -0.32 12.99
C PRO A 282 -7.60 -0.24 12.16
N SER A 283 -7.53 0.47 11.03
CA SER A 283 -8.64 0.54 10.08
C SER A 283 -8.82 -0.79 9.34
N GLN A 284 -7.74 -1.56 9.18
CA GLN A 284 -7.72 -2.84 8.50
C GLN A 284 -6.69 -3.78 9.13
N LEU A 285 -7.05 -5.05 9.28
CA LEU A 285 -6.13 -6.11 9.68
C LEU A 285 -5.87 -7.02 8.48
N THR A 286 -4.61 -7.18 8.13
CA THR A 286 -4.20 -7.99 6.98
C THR A 286 -3.59 -9.32 7.44
N ARG A 287 -3.92 -10.39 6.73
CA ARG A 287 -3.24 -11.69 6.85
C ARG A 287 -2.68 -12.09 5.49
N TYR A 288 -1.50 -12.65 5.51
CA TYR A 288 -0.88 -13.22 4.32
C TYR A 288 -0.43 -14.65 4.62
N ASN A 289 -0.86 -15.61 3.79
CA ASN A 289 -0.64 -17.04 4.01
C ASN A 289 -1.02 -17.53 5.41
N GLY A 290 -2.11 -16.94 5.98
CA GLY A 290 -2.64 -17.31 7.30
C GLY A 290 -2.00 -16.57 8.49
N TYR A 291 -0.87 -15.90 8.31
CA TYR A 291 -0.20 -15.14 9.37
C TYR A 291 -0.66 -13.68 9.38
N PRO A 292 -0.80 -13.05 10.56
CA PRO A 292 -0.94 -11.59 10.63
C PRO A 292 0.26 -10.94 9.94
N ALA A 293 0.00 -9.95 9.09
CA ALA A 293 1.04 -9.39 8.26
C ALA A 293 0.85 -7.89 8.02
N ILE A 294 1.98 -7.20 7.78
CA ILE A 294 2.04 -5.80 7.35
C ILE A 294 2.71 -5.76 5.99
N SER A 295 2.16 -4.97 5.07
CA SER A 295 2.77 -4.70 3.77
C SER A 295 3.81 -3.61 3.92
N ILE A 296 5.02 -3.86 3.43
CA ILE A 296 6.09 -2.88 3.37
C ILE A 296 6.61 -2.84 1.94
N SER A 297 6.72 -1.64 1.40
CA SER A 297 7.30 -1.35 0.10
C SER A 297 8.42 -0.34 0.21
N GLY A 298 9.26 -0.30 -0.80
CA GLY A 298 10.36 0.66 -0.89
C GLY A 298 11.10 0.52 -2.21
N GLU A 299 12.13 1.32 -2.37
CA GLU A 299 12.94 1.38 -3.57
C GLU A 299 14.42 1.23 -3.22
N SER A 300 15.24 0.87 -4.20
CA SER A 300 16.70 0.98 -4.06
C SER A 300 17.12 2.43 -4.14
N ALA A 301 18.07 2.84 -3.30
CA ALA A 301 18.69 4.16 -3.41
C ALA A 301 19.46 4.30 -4.74
N ALA A 302 19.68 5.54 -5.19
CA ALA A 302 20.36 5.84 -6.43
C ALA A 302 21.75 5.15 -6.48
N GLY A 303 22.00 4.41 -7.56
CA GLY A 303 23.23 3.64 -7.75
C GLY A 303 23.24 2.23 -7.18
N HIS A 304 22.16 1.79 -6.55
CA HIS A 304 21.97 0.44 -6.03
C HIS A 304 20.92 -0.31 -6.82
N SER A 305 21.03 -1.64 -6.84
CA SER A 305 20.06 -2.53 -7.49
C SER A 305 18.93 -2.94 -6.54
N THR A 306 17.80 -3.40 -7.11
CA THR A 306 16.71 -3.99 -6.32
C THR A 306 17.16 -5.19 -5.51
N GLY A 307 18.04 -6.04 -6.08
CA GLY A 307 18.61 -7.17 -5.37
C GLY A 307 19.45 -6.79 -4.14
N GLU A 308 20.22 -5.69 -4.22
CA GLU A 308 20.96 -5.14 -3.07
C GLU A 308 20.00 -4.62 -2.00
N ALA A 309 18.95 -3.90 -2.41
CA ALA A 309 17.93 -3.40 -1.50
C ALA A 309 17.18 -4.54 -0.80
N MET A 310 16.82 -5.60 -1.53
CA MET A 310 16.19 -6.79 -0.96
C MET A 310 17.10 -7.51 0.05
N ALA A 311 18.37 -7.68 -0.27
CA ALA A 311 19.35 -8.29 0.64
C ALA A 311 19.52 -7.46 1.92
N GLU A 312 19.55 -6.14 1.79
CA GLU A 312 19.61 -5.23 2.94
C GLU A 312 18.36 -5.33 3.80
N MET A 313 17.16 -5.40 3.21
CA MET A 313 15.92 -5.59 3.97
C MET A 313 15.90 -6.92 4.71
N GLU A 314 16.36 -8.02 4.10
CA GLU A 314 16.50 -9.30 4.80
C GLU A 314 17.44 -9.19 6.00
N ARG A 315 18.57 -8.49 5.83
CA ARG A 315 19.52 -8.22 6.91
C ARG A 315 18.89 -7.42 8.07
N LEU A 316 18.10 -6.39 7.75
CA LEU A 316 17.41 -5.59 8.76
C LEU A 316 16.33 -6.39 9.49
N VAL A 317 15.51 -7.15 8.77
CA VAL A 317 14.49 -8.01 9.38
C VAL A 317 15.11 -9.07 10.28
N SER A 318 16.31 -9.59 9.98
CA SER A 318 17.00 -10.56 10.83
C SER A 318 17.41 -9.99 12.21
N GLN A 319 17.39 -8.68 12.40
CA GLN A 319 17.68 -8.02 13.69
C GLN A 319 16.43 -7.86 14.55
N LEU A 320 15.23 -8.06 13.99
CA LEU A 320 13.98 -7.96 14.72
C LEU A 320 13.77 -9.12 15.70
N PRO A 321 12.86 -8.99 16.67
CA PRO A 321 12.55 -10.06 17.62
C PRO A 321 12.21 -11.39 16.94
N THR A 322 12.59 -12.49 17.58
CA THR A 322 12.28 -13.85 17.09
C THR A 322 10.77 -14.07 17.02
N GLY A 323 10.31 -14.80 16.00
CA GLY A 323 8.89 -15.04 15.75
C GLY A 323 8.34 -14.19 14.62
N LEU A 324 9.07 -13.19 14.16
CA LEU A 324 8.75 -12.40 12.96
C LEU A 324 9.44 -13.00 11.74
N GLY A 325 8.82 -12.85 10.58
CA GLY A 325 9.35 -13.31 9.31
C GLY A 325 9.07 -12.35 8.16
N LEU A 326 9.87 -12.47 7.11
CA LEU A 326 9.70 -11.73 5.88
C LEU A 326 9.22 -12.70 4.79
N GLU A 327 8.27 -12.28 3.98
CA GLU A 327 7.83 -13.00 2.79
C GLU A 327 7.73 -12.03 1.60
N TRP A 328 8.55 -12.27 0.59
CA TRP A 328 8.55 -11.48 -0.65
C TRP A 328 7.26 -11.69 -1.43
N THR A 329 6.74 -10.62 -2.02
CA THR A 329 5.51 -10.63 -2.84
C THR A 329 5.74 -9.95 -4.18
N GLY A 330 4.81 -10.11 -5.10
CA GLY A 330 4.84 -9.40 -6.37
C GLY A 330 6.11 -9.64 -7.19
N LEU A 331 6.65 -8.56 -7.73
CA LEU A 331 7.89 -8.57 -8.52
C LEU A 331 9.09 -9.06 -7.72
N SER A 332 9.20 -8.70 -6.44
CA SER A 332 10.31 -9.12 -5.57
C SER A 332 10.39 -10.63 -5.39
N LEU A 333 9.23 -11.30 -5.30
CA LEU A 333 9.18 -12.77 -5.28
C LEU A 333 9.70 -13.36 -6.60
N GLN A 334 9.30 -12.77 -7.74
CA GLN A 334 9.73 -13.23 -9.07
C GLN A 334 11.23 -12.99 -9.28
N GLU A 335 11.75 -11.86 -8.85
CA GLU A 335 13.19 -11.56 -8.88
C GLU A 335 13.99 -12.61 -8.10
N ARG A 336 13.54 -12.95 -6.89
CA ARG A 336 14.19 -13.95 -6.06
C ARG A 336 14.15 -15.36 -6.69
N VAL A 337 12.99 -15.76 -7.23
CA VAL A 337 12.84 -17.06 -7.90
C VAL A 337 13.70 -17.14 -9.15
N SER A 338 13.73 -16.10 -9.97
CA SER A 338 14.53 -16.04 -11.19
C SER A 338 16.02 -15.98 -10.90
N GLY A 339 16.44 -15.23 -9.88
CA GLY A 339 17.83 -15.17 -9.43
C GLY A 339 18.36 -16.53 -8.93
N ALA A 340 17.51 -17.33 -8.31
CA ALA A 340 17.84 -18.67 -7.87
C ALA A 340 17.99 -19.68 -9.06
N GLN A 341 17.40 -19.39 -10.22
CA GLN A 341 17.44 -20.24 -11.42
C GLN A 341 18.55 -19.84 -12.41
N ALA A 342 19.11 -18.64 -12.29
CA ALA A 342 20.11 -18.10 -13.21
C ALA A 342 21.46 -18.86 -13.28
N PRO A 343 21.90 -19.67 -12.31
CA PRO A 343 23.11 -20.46 -12.41
C PRO A 343 23.03 -21.73 -13.25
N ILE A 344 21.89 -22.06 -13.85
CA ILE A 344 21.69 -23.21 -14.73
C ILE A 344 21.73 -22.78 -16.20
#